data_91bea94147e336c803844f534913aa81
#
_entry.id   91bea94147e336c803844f534913aa81
#
_cell.length_a   1.000
_cell.length_b   1.000
_cell.length_c   1.000
_cell.angle_alpha   90.00
_cell.angle_beta   90.00
_cell.angle_gamma   90.00
#
_symmetry.space_group_name_H-M   'P 1'
#
loop_
_entity.id
_entity.type
_entity.pdbx_description
1 polymer ?
#
loop_
_entity_poly.entity_id
_entity_poly.type
_entity_poly.pdbx_seq_one_letter_code
_entity_poly.pdbx_strand_id
1 'polypeptide(L)'
;MGYRSEVTLALRPKAAVLFSTVRARGGELANLLADADVGEHSDGSESYSWTSVKWYDTYSCVGAIERFMNRLDEEDMDEEYRFIRIGEDTEDSEQRGCGFEIYVNRSIEWYE
;
A
#
# COMPACT_ATOMS: atom_id res chain seq x y z
N MET A 1 -0.41 -13.70 19.85
CA MET A 1 0.30 -12.81 18.90
C MET A 1 -0.17 -13.09 17.49
N GLY A 2 -0.41 -12.07 16.72
CA GLY A 2 -0.87 -12.22 15.35
C GLY A 2 0.30 -12.28 14.37
N TYR A 3 0.03 -12.78 13.18
CA TYR A 3 0.97 -12.75 12.06
C TYR A 3 1.14 -11.30 11.59
N ARG A 4 2.37 -10.85 11.43
CA ARG A 4 2.71 -9.49 11.07
C ARG A 4 3.41 -9.41 9.72
N SER A 5 3.21 -8.30 9.03
CA SER A 5 3.79 -8.07 7.70
C SER A 5 4.48 -6.71 7.64
N GLU A 6 5.43 -6.58 6.72
CA GLU A 6 5.92 -5.29 6.26
C GLU A 6 5.15 -4.95 4.99
N VAL A 7 4.59 -3.74 4.91
CA VAL A 7 3.75 -3.34 3.79
C VAL A 7 4.16 -1.96 3.31
N THR A 8 4.24 -1.79 1.99
CA THR A 8 4.43 -0.49 1.37
C THR A 8 3.45 -0.35 0.21
N LEU A 9 2.73 0.78 0.21
CA LEU A 9 1.87 1.19 -0.88
C LEU A 9 2.40 2.53 -1.41
N ALA A 10 2.84 2.56 -2.65
CA ALA A 10 3.33 3.77 -3.30
C ALA A 10 2.37 4.16 -4.41
N LEU A 11 2.00 5.43 -4.46
CA LEU A 11 1.01 5.97 -5.38
C LEU A 11 1.60 7.13 -6.17
N ARG A 12 1.51 7.07 -7.51
CA ARG A 12 1.82 8.23 -8.36
C ARG A 12 0.69 9.25 -8.23
N PRO A 13 0.89 10.49 -8.71
CA PRO A 13 -0.06 11.57 -8.48
C PRO A 13 -1.51 11.24 -8.83
N LYS A 14 -1.76 10.58 -9.95
CA LYS A 14 -3.12 10.21 -10.36
C LYS A 14 -3.78 9.28 -9.35
N ALA A 15 -3.08 8.25 -8.93
CA ALA A 15 -3.60 7.30 -7.94
C ALA A 15 -3.74 7.96 -6.57
N ALA A 16 -2.81 8.86 -6.21
CA ALA A 16 -2.87 9.58 -4.94
C ALA A 16 -4.14 10.44 -4.86
N VAL A 17 -4.49 11.12 -5.94
CA VAL A 17 -5.73 11.92 -6.00
C VAL A 17 -6.96 11.03 -5.78
N LEU A 18 -7.02 9.88 -6.46
CA LEU A 18 -8.13 8.95 -6.30
C LEU A 18 -8.18 8.37 -4.88
N PHE A 19 -7.02 8.07 -4.30
CA PHE A 19 -6.95 7.52 -2.95
C PHE A 19 -7.42 8.53 -1.90
N SER A 20 -7.31 9.82 -2.16
CA SER A 20 -7.76 10.86 -1.24
C SER A 20 -9.26 10.73 -0.93
N THR A 21 -10.07 10.30 -1.90
CA THR A 21 -11.50 10.07 -1.69
C THR A 21 -11.75 8.85 -0.81
N VAL A 22 -10.92 7.83 -0.92
CA VAL A 22 -11.01 6.64 -0.07
C VAL A 22 -10.65 6.97 1.37
N ARG A 23 -9.56 7.74 1.56
CA ARG A 23 -9.14 8.19 2.91
C ARG A 23 -10.21 9.05 3.59
N ALA A 24 -10.89 9.86 2.82
CA ALA A 24 -11.89 10.79 3.35
C ALA A 24 -13.08 10.09 4.00
N ARG A 25 -13.29 8.79 3.70
CA ARG A 25 -14.36 8.00 4.31
C ARG A 25 -14.11 7.70 5.78
N GLY A 26 -12.84 7.78 6.24
CA GLY A 26 -12.50 7.55 7.65
C GLY A 26 -12.67 6.10 8.08
N GLY A 27 -13.08 5.90 9.34
CA GLY A 27 -13.28 4.57 9.91
C GLY A 27 -11.98 3.84 10.21
N GLU A 28 -11.99 2.51 10.09
CA GLU A 28 -10.79 1.69 10.36
C GLU A 28 -9.63 2.00 9.43
N LEU A 29 -9.93 2.42 8.18
CA LEU A 29 -8.88 2.82 7.24
C LEU A 29 -8.11 4.03 7.75
N ALA A 30 -8.79 5.01 8.34
CA ALA A 30 -8.12 6.18 8.91
C ALA A 30 -7.15 5.77 10.02
N ASN A 31 -7.54 4.81 10.86
CA ASN A 31 -6.68 4.31 11.93
C ASN A 31 -5.45 3.60 11.36
N LEU A 32 -5.64 2.79 10.33
CA LEU A 32 -4.53 2.09 9.67
C LEU A 32 -3.55 3.09 9.06
N LEU A 33 -4.05 4.11 8.38
CA LEU A 33 -3.20 5.12 7.74
C LEU A 33 -2.48 6.00 8.76
N ALA A 34 -3.10 6.22 9.93
CA ALA A 34 -2.46 6.98 11.01
C ALA A 34 -1.21 6.27 11.55
N ASP A 35 -1.17 4.94 11.47
CA ASP A 35 -0.02 4.14 11.91
C ASP A 35 1.07 4.03 10.85
N ALA A 36 0.82 4.48 9.63
CA ALA A 36 1.77 4.38 8.53
C ALA A 36 2.85 5.46 8.59
N ASP A 37 4.04 5.13 8.12
CA ASP A 37 5.03 6.14 7.76
C ASP A 37 4.64 6.69 6.40
N VAL A 38 4.26 7.95 6.34
CA VAL A 38 3.78 8.58 5.12
C VAL A 38 4.90 9.40 4.49
N GLY A 39 5.19 9.13 3.21
CA GLY A 39 6.12 9.91 2.41
C GLY A 39 5.36 10.73 1.37
N GLU A 40 5.68 12.01 1.29
CA GLU A 40 5.15 12.89 0.24
C GLU A 40 6.31 13.34 -0.64
N HIS A 41 6.12 13.27 -1.94
CA HIS A 41 7.15 13.59 -2.91
C HIS A 41 6.78 14.85 -3.68
N SER A 42 7.80 15.55 -4.17
CA SER A 42 7.62 16.84 -4.83
C SER A 42 6.77 16.79 -6.10
N ASP A 43 6.68 15.62 -6.74
CA ASP A 43 5.86 15.41 -7.94
C ASP A 43 4.39 15.11 -7.64
N GLY A 44 4.01 15.02 -6.36
CA GLY A 44 2.65 14.66 -5.95
C GLY A 44 2.45 13.19 -5.64
N SER A 45 3.50 12.36 -5.77
CA SER A 45 3.44 10.96 -5.37
C SER A 45 3.40 10.84 -3.85
N GLU A 46 2.77 9.77 -3.36
CA GLU A 46 2.66 9.48 -1.93
C GLU A 46 3.05 8.04 -1.66
N SER A 47 3.57 7.78 -0.47
CA SER A 47 3.84 6.42 -0.03
C SER A 47 3.36 6.21 1.40
N TYR A 48 2.92 4.99 1.67
CA TYR A 48 2.47 4.55 2.99
C TYR A 48 3.20 3.26 3.32
N SER A 49 3.89 3.24 4.47
CA SER A 49 4.69 2.08 4.87
C SER A 49 4.38 1.67 6.30
N TRP A 50 4.33 0.37 6.52
CA TRP A 50 4.16 -0.23 7.84
C TRP A 50 5.26 -1.27 8.03
N THR A 51 5.98 -1.22 9.14
CA THR A 51 7.08 -2.16 9.41
C THR A 51 6.62 -3.42 10.13
N SER A 52 5.49 -3.36 10.84
CA SER A 52 4.94 -4.49 11.57
C SER A 52 3.45 -4.30 11.74
N VAL A 53 2.66 -4.84 10.82
CA VAL A 53 1.23 -4.62 10.79
C VAL A 53 0.49 -5.96 10.60
N LYS A 54 -0.67 -6.06 11.24
CA LYS A 54 -1.58 -7.20 11.02
C LYS A 54 -2.36 -6.95 9.74
N TRP A 55 -1.88 -7.50 8.64
CA TRP A 55 -2.48 -7.29 7.32
C TRP A 55 -3.37 -8.48 6.97
N TYR A 56 -4.55 -8.49 7.56
CA TYR A 56 -5.52 -9.57 7.35
C TYR A 56 -6.61 -9.13 6.38
N ASP A 57 -6.90 -9.95 5.39
CA ASP A 57 -7.91 -9.64 4.38
C ASP A 57 -9.33 -9.58 4.94
N THR A 58 -9.54 -10.11 6.13
CA THR A 58 -10.83 -10.01 6.85
C THR A 58 -11.04 -8.63 7.48
N TYR A 59 -9.99 -7.81 7.59
CA TYR A 59 -10.13 -6.46 8.13
C TYR A 59 -10.70 -5.53 7.06
N SER A 60 -11.67 -4.69 7.43
CA SER A 60 -12.31 -3.77 6.49
C SER A 60 -11.33 -2.75 5.92
N CYS A 61 -10.34 -2.31 6.70
CA CYS A 61 -9.33 -1.37 6.23
C CYS A 61 -8.43 -1.99 5.16
N VAL A 62 -8.02 -3.24 5.32
CA VAL A 62 -7.25 -3.96 4.32
C VAL A 62 -8.09 -4.18 3.06
N GLY A 63 -9.35 -4.58 3.24
CA GLY A 63 -10.28 -4.78 2.13
C GLY A 63 -10.50 -3.49 1.32
N ALA A 64 -10.53 -2.33 2.00
CA ALA A 64 -10.69 -1.04 1.31
C ALA A 64 -9.49 -0.76 0.41
N ILE A 65 -8.28 -1.04 0.87
CA ILE A 65 -7.07 -0.84 0.06
C ILE A 65 -7.04 -1.83 -1.10
N GLU A 66 -7.42 -3.09 -0.88
CA GLU A 66 -7.46 -4.08 -1.93
C GLU A 66 -8.48 -3.71 -3.02
N ARG A 67 -9.66 -3.24 -2.64
CA ARG A 67 -10.67 -2.78 -3.61
C ARG A 67 -10.16 -1.58 -4.40
N PHE A 68 -9.43 -0.68 -3.76
CA PHE A 68 -8.82 0.46 -4.45
C PHE A 68 -7.81 -0.02 -5.50
N MET A 69 -6.94 -0.96 -5.14
CA MET A 69 -5.98 -1.52 -6.09
C MET A 69 -6.66 -2.27 -7.23
N ASN A 70 -7.72 -3.04 -6.93
CA ASN A 70 -8.50 -3.73 -7.96
C ASN A 70 -9.10 -2.74 -8.95
N ARG A 71 -9.59 -1.61 -8.46
CA ARG A 71 -10.13 -0.57 -9.32
C ARG A 71 -9.08 0.02 -10.24
N LEU A 72 -7.87 0.26 -9.72
CA LEU A 72 -6.77 0.75 -10.55
C LEU A 72 -6.42 -0.25 -11.65
N ASP A 73 -6.37 -1.54 -11.32
CA ASP A 73 -6.09 -2.59 -12.30
C ASP A 73 -7.17 -2.65 -13.38
N GLU A 74 -8.45 -2.53 -13.00
CA GLU A 74 -9.57 -2.55 -13.93
C GLU A 74 -9.58 -1.34 -14.88
N GLU A 75 -9.02 -0.22 -14.44
CA GLU A 75 -8.97 1.01 -15.23
C GLU A 75 -7.65 1.20 -15.96
N ASP A 76 -6.84 0.13 -16.07
CA ASP A 76 -5.51 0.15 -16.70
C ASP A 76 -4.55 1.16 -16.06
N MET A 77 -4.65 1.32 -14.75
CA MET A 77 -3.81 2.23 -13.98
C MET A 77 -2.78 1.52 -13.12
N ASP A 78 -2.39 0.31 -13.51
CA ASP A 78 -1.40 -0.48 -12.77
C ASP A 78 -0.02 0.17 -12.76
N GLU A 79 0.27 1.08 -13.70
CA GLU A 79 1.51 1.87 -13.71
C GLU A 79 1.50 3.04 -12.72
N GLU A 80 0.34 3.32 -12.12
CA GLU A 80 0.18 4.45 -11.20
C GLU A 80 0.39 4.07 -9.75
N TYR A 81 0.64 2.79 -9.46
CA TYR A 81 0.86 2.35 -8.08
C TYR A 81 1.82 1.16 -7.99
N ARG A 82 2.33 0.96 -6.79
CA ARG A 82 3.10 -0.25 -6.46
C ARG A 82 2.75 -0.65 -5.04
N PHE A 83 2.50 -1.94 -4.83
CA PHE A 83 2.18 -2.50 -3.52
C PHE A 83 3.08 -3.69 -3.26
N ILE A 84 3.71 -3.72 -2.09
CA ILE A 84 4.52 -4.86 -1.66
C ILE A 84 4.18 -5.20 -0.22
N ARG A 85 3.96 -6.48 0.02
CA ARG A 85 3.77 -7.03 1.36
C ARG A 85 4.75 -8.19 1.57
N ILE A 86 5.47 -8.16 2.67
CA ILE A 86 6.36 -9.23 3.08
C ILE A 86 5.90 -9.72 4.46
N GLY A 87 5.49 -10.98 4.55
CA GLY A 87 5.06 -11.60 5.79
C GLY A 87 6.21 -12.07 6.65
N GLU A 88 5.90 -12.70 7.78
CA GLU A 88 6.89 -13.26 8.69
C GLU A 88 7.62 -14.46 8.09
N ASP A 89 6.94 -15.21 7.23
CA ASP A 89 7.55 -16.29 6.46
C ASP A 89 8.30 -15.68 5.29
N THR A 90 9.54 -16.10 5.06
CA THR A 90 10.39 -15.53 4.00
C THR A 90 9.81 -15.73 2.60
N GLU A 91 8.97 -16.73 2.42
CA GLU A 91 8.35 -17.01 1.13
C GLU A 91 7.00 -16.31 0.96
N ASP A 92 6.46 -15.72 2.03
CA ASP A 92 5.18 -15.04 1.99
C ASP A 92 5.37 -13.58 1.59
N SER A 93 5.27 -13.33 0.29
CA SER A 93 5.35 -11.97 -0.24
C SER A 93 4.33 -11.77 -1.34
N GLU A 94 3.88 -10.54 -1.49
CA GLU A 94 2.89 -10.16 -2.48
C GLU A 94 3.33 -8.85 -3.14
N GLN A 95 3.23 -8.79 -4.46
CA GLN A 95 3.55 -7.58 -5.22
C GLN A 95 2.42 -7.30 -6.20
N ARG A 96 2.02 -6.02 -6.30
CA ARG A 96 0.99 -5.56 -7.23
C ARG A 96 1.40 -4.22 -7.81
N GLY A 97 0.97 -3.96 -9.04
CA GLY A 97 1.29 -2.74 -9.74
C GLY A 97 2.71 -2.70 -10.28
N CYS A 98 3.04 -1.69 -11.05
CA CYS A 98 4.37 -1.53 -11.65
C CYS A 98 4.84 -0.07 -11.70
N GLY A 99 4.24 0.79 -10.88
CA GLY A 99 4.50 2.23 -10.92
C GLY A 99 5.87 2.66 -10.39
N PHE A 100 6.51 1.82 -9.57
CA PHE A 100 7.81 2.12 -8.95
C PHE A 100 8.67 0.88 -8.92
N GLU A 101 9.99 1.07 -8.89
CA GLU A 101 10.91 -0.04 -8.63
C GLU A 101 11.06 -0.19 -7.12
N ILE A 102 10.72 -1.36 -6.60
CA ILE A 102 10.84 -1.68 -5.20
C ILE A 102 11.55 -3.02 -5.08
N TYR A 103 12.62 -3.06 -4.27
CA TYR A 103 13.32 -4.30 -4.02
C TYR A 103 12.68 -5.05 -2.86
N VAL A 104 12.40 -6.33 -3.07
CA VAL A 104 11.86 -7.22 -2.05
C VAL A 104 13.01 -7.98 -1.40
N ASN A 105 13.26 -7.70 -0.14
CA ASN A 105 14.18 -8.45 0.71
C ASN A 105 13.61 -8.45 2.12
N ARG A 106 14.42 -8.66 3.14
CA ARG A 106 13.90 -8.62 4.52
C ARG A 106 13.47 -7.21 4.97
N SER A 107 13.86 -6.21 4.19
CA SER A 107 13.37 -4.83 4.35
C SER A 107 12.88 -4.36 2.99
N ILE A 108 11.76 -3.63 2.97
CA ILE A 108 11.23 -3.07 1.72
C ILE A 108 11.99 -1.78 1.40
N GLU A 109 12.64 -1.75 0.24
CA GLU A 109 13.32 -0.57 -0.28
C GLU A 109 12.77 -0.27 -1.65
N TRP A 110 12.60 1.02 -1.97
CA TRP A 110 12.07 1.41 -3.26
C TRP A 110 12.82 2.61 -3.85
N TYR A 111 12.80 2.67 -5.18
CA TYR A 111 13.46 3.71 -5.97
C TYR A 111 12.47 4.32 -6.94
N GLU A 112 12.63 5.57 -7.20
CA GLU A 112 11.87 6.25 -8.24
C GLU A 112 12.55 6.10 -9.60
#